data_3496e8515b9c7e45c4402e1378ed1b8f
#
_entry.id   3496e8515b9c7e45c4402e1378ed1b8f
#
_cell.length_a   1.000
_cell.length_b   1.000
_cell.length_c   1.000
_cell.angle_alpha   90.00
_cell.angle_beta   90.00
_cell.angle_gamma   90.00
#
_symmetry.space_group_name_H-M   'P 1'
#
loop_
_entity.id
_entity.type
_entity.pdbx_description
1 polymer ?
#
loop_
_entity_poly.entity_id
_entity_poly.type
_entity_poly.pdbx_seq_one_letter_code
_entity_poly.pdbx_strand_id
1 'polypeptide(L)'
;MVTLDQIQSYMREQLDQDSDKGVNVSGDTLEDALEQASIELGLPIKKVEYEVLERGSRGMLGVGKKPWLLLAYPAREKVDEAGEQEETKIDLSLLAEEEEEKDRDGRVFVRMTPDGIMLKVTRPRGSGSKATERQAMEKLLERTDDGIDKGRVSKAVKLAQGEFIKVGDFEYDPSADASLSVELADGEMKAYLTAYPPGDGGADPSFDQVVSFLQMNGVVEGIDESVIGKFVEDPLYREAVLVAKGIPPKNGEDAQVRYSFDLDPS
;
A
#
# COMPACT_ATOMS: atom_id res chain seq x y z
N MET A 1 3.95 41.12 -34.33
CA MET A 1 3.65 41.28 -32.85
C MET A 1 2.66 40.21 -32.48
N VAL A 2 3.02 39.29 -31.65
CA VAL A 2 2.09 38.26 -31.12
C VAL A 2 1.21 38.96 -30.10
N THR A 3 -0.10 38.86 -30.25
CA THR A 3 -1.06 39.50 -29.35
C THR A 3 -1.30 38.63 -28.12
N LEU A 4 -1.70 39.24 -27.02
CA LEU A 4 -1.97 38.54 -25.77
C LEU A 4 -3.04 37.43 -25.94
N ASP A 5 -4.01 37.67 -26.81
CA ASP A 5 -5.07 36.69 -27.16
C ASP A 5 -4.52 35.47 -27.91
N GLN A 6 -3.47 35.65 -28.73
CA GLN A 6 -2.80 34.56 -29.42
C GLN A 6 -1.95 33.72 -28.45
N ILE A 7 -1.36 34.35 -27.44
CA ILE A 7 -0.62 33.63 -26.38
C ILE A 7 -1.60 32.88 -25.50
N GLN A 8 -2.74 33.48 -25.15
CA GLN A 8 -3.77 32.82 -24.33
C GLN A 8 -4.44 31.66 -25.07
N SER A 9 -4.72 31.79 -26.39
CA SER A 9 -5.27 30.67 -27.17
C SER A 9 -4.25 29.56 -27.34
N TYR A 10 -2.96 29.88 -27.55
CA TYR A 10 -1.89 28.89 -27.66
C TYR A 10 -1.65 28.16 -26.33
N MET A 11 -1.69 28.89 -25.20
CA MET A 11 -1.60 28.27 -23.86
C MET A 11 -2.82 27.41 -23.54
N ARG A 12 -4.02 27.83 -24.00
CA ARG A 12 -5.24 27.02 -23.85
C ARG A 12 -5.17 25.74 -24.68
N GLU A 13 -4.69 25.83 -25.91
CA GLU A 13 -4.53 24.69 -26.80
C GLU A 13 -3.42 23.72 -26.31
N GLN A 14 -2.36 24.23 -25.68
CA GLN A 14 -1.34 23.43 -24.99
C GLN A 14 -1.88 22.80 -23.71
N LEU A 15 -2.68 23.52 -22.93
CA LEU A 15 -3.36 22.99 -21.73
C LEU A 15 -4.42 21.94 -22.07
N ASP A 16 -5.13 22.11 -23.21
CA ASP A 16 -6.12 21.13 -23.70
C ASP A 16 -5.44 19.89 -24.34
N GLN A 17 -4.19 20.01 -24.81
CA GLN A 17 -3.39 18.88 -25.29
C GLN A 17 -2.66 18.17 -24.16
N ASP A 18 -2.34 18.87 -23.06
CA ASP A 18 -1.69 18.32 -21.86
C ASP A 18 -2.68 17.89 -20.77
N SER A 19 -3.97 18.22 -20.92
CA SER A 19 -5.04 17.66 -20.10
C SER A 19 -5.40 16.25 -20.61
N ASP A 20 -4.42 15.37 -20.54
CA ASP A 20 -4.60 13.98 -20.89
C ASP A 20 -5.53 13.35 -19.86
N LYS A 21 -6.87 13.51 -20.14
CA LYS A 21 -7.94 12.62 -19.66
C LYS A 21 -8.00 12.34 -18.17
N GLY A 22 -7.60 13.27 -17.30
CA GLY A 22 -7.88 13.17 -15.87
C GLY A 22 -9.39 13.34 -15.62
N VAL A 23 -9.97 12.45 -14.81
CA VAL A 23 -11.37 12.55 -14.37
C VAL A 23 -11.41 12.90 -12.89
N ASN A 24 -12.33 13.83 -12.54
CA ASN A 24 -12.61 14.13 -11.15
C ASN A 24 -13.71 13.18 -10.65
N VAL A 25 -13.35 12.34 -9.72
CA VAL A 25 -14.27 11.35 -9.14
C VAL A 25 -14.45 11.58 -7.66
N SER A 26 -15.62 11.21 -7.16
CA SER A 26 -15.91 11.30 -5.73
C SER A 26 -16.48 9.98 -5.23
N GLY A 27 -16.13 9.60 -4.00
CA GLY A 27 -16.66 8.40 -3.36
C GLY A 27 -16.84 8.60 -1.87
N ASP A 28 -17.64 7.76 -1.27
CA ASP A 28 -17.83 7.74 0.18
C ASP A 28 -16.54 7.28 0.89
N THR A 29 -15.72 6.50 0.19
CA THR A 29 -14.39 6.01 0.59
C THR A 29 -13.40 6.24 -0.53
N LEU A 30 -12.11 6.08 -0.23
CA LEU A 30 -11.06 6.11 -1.23
C LEU A 30 -11.25 5.00 -2.28
N GLU A 31 -11.64 3.80 -1.82
CA GLU A 31 -11.91 2.66 -2.71
C GLU A 31 -13.08 2.95 -3.66
N ASP A 32 -14.20 3.47 -3.13
CA ASP A 32 -15.36 3.82 -3.95
C ASP A 32 -14.99 4.88 -5.02
N ALA A 33 -14.15 5.85 -4.64
CA ALA A 33 -13.68 6.86 -5.58
C ALA A 33 -12.74 6.28 -6.66
N LEU A 34 -11.87 5.34 -6.30
CA LEU A 34 -10.98 4.64 -7.24
C LEU A 34 -11.76 3.70 -8.17
N GLU A 35 -12.78 3.02 -7.66
CA GLU A 35 -13.67 2.19 -8.47
C GLU A 35 -14.42 3.05 -9.49
N GLN A 36 -14.92 4.21 -9.07
CA GLN A 36 -15.54 5.18 -9.96
C GLN A 36 -14.57 5.66 -11.04
N ALA A 37 -13.33 5.98 -10.66
CA ALA A 37 -12.27 6.37 -11.59
C ALA A 37 -11.97 5.27 -12.61
N SER A 38 -11.89 4.03 -12.16
CA SER A 38 -11.70 2.84 -13.00
C SER A 38 -12.80 2.70 -14.05
N ILE A 39 -14.06 2.94 -13.66
CA ILE A 39 -15.22 2.89 -14.54
C ILE A 39 -15.18 4.04 -15.55
N GLU A 40 -14.94 5.28 -15.11
CA GLU A 40 -14.92 6.45 -15.97
C GLU A 40 -13.77 6.47 -16.97
N LEU A 41 -12.58 6.01 -16.53
CA LEU A 41 -11.41 5.89 -17.39
C LEU A 41 -11.46 4.64 -18.29
N GLY A 42 -12.33 3.67 -17.98
CA GLY A 42 -12.39 2.37 -18.68
C GLY A 42 -11.12 1.53 -18.49
N LEU A 43 -10.42 1.72 -17.38
CA LEU A 43 -9.16 1.08 -17.06
C LEU A 43 -9.28 0.29 -15.75
N PRO A 44 -8.56 -0.82 -15.57
CA PRO A 44 -8.49 -1.48 -14.28
C PRO A 44 -7.84 -0.54 -13.26
N ILE A 45 -8.25 -0.62 -11.99
CA ILE A 45 -7.76 0.24 -10.89
C ILE A 45 -6.23 0.30 -10.85
N LYS A 46 -5.55 -0.81 -11.16
CA LYS A 46 -4.08 -0.91 -11.23
C LYS A 46 -3.43 -0.01 -12.30
N LYS A 47 -4.19 0.49 -13.26
CA LYS A 47 -3.73 1.41 -14.33
C LYS A 47 -4.26 2.83 -14.14
N VAL A 48 -4.71 3.18 -12.94
CA VAL A 48 -5.21 4.50 -12.57
C VAL A 48 -4.25 5.14 -11.59
N GLU A 49 -3.61 6.25 -11.99
CA GLU A 49 -2.94 7.17 -11.07
C GLU A 49 -3.94 8.18 -10.54
N TYR A 50 -3.74 8.65 -9.31
CA TYR A 50 -4.67 9.60 -8.72
C TYR A 50 -3.99 10.60 -7.80
N GLU A 51 -4.61 11.75 -7.66
CA GLU A 51 -4.24 12.81 -6.74
C GLU A 51 -5.43 13.11 -5.82
N VAL A 52 -5.21 13.14 -4.51
CA VAL A 52 -6.27 13.42 -3.54
C VAL A 52 -6.48 14.92 -3.46
N LEU A 53 -7.61 15.42 -3.98
CA LEU A 53 -7.99 16.83 -3.92
C LEU A 53 -8.64 17.20 -2.60
N GLU A 54 -9.57 16.37 -2.09
CA GLU A 54 -10.17 16.51 -0.76
C GLU A 54 -10.26 15.13 -0.08
N ARG A 55 -9.86 15.09 1.19
CA ARG A 55 -10.06 13.90 2.03
C ARG A 55 -11.49 13.84 2.51
N GLY A 56 -12.11 12.68 2.36
CA GLY A 56 -13.42 12.41 2.92
C GLY A 56 -13.42 12.43 4.45
N SER A 57 -14.55 12.77 5.04
CA SER A 57 -14.78 12.62 6.47
C SER A 57 -16.19 12.12 6.73
N ARG A 58 -16.35 11.24 7.73
CA ARG A 58 -17.65 10.64 8.05
C ARG A 58 -18.62 11.55 8.79
N GLY A 59 -18.14 12.68 9.31
CA GLY A 59 -18.95 13.53 10.19
C GLY A 59 -19.30 12.84 11.53
N MET A 60 -19.79 13.62 12.48
CA MET A 60 -20.26 13.11 13.75
C MET A 60 -21.79 12.92 13.68
N LEU A 61 -22.31 11.71 13.94
CA LEU A 61 -23.75 11.36 13.85
C LEU A 61 -24.39 11.63 12.47
N GLY A 62 -23.64 11.46 11.38
CA GLY A 62 -24.17 11.67 10.01
C GLY A 62 -24.27 13.12 9.58
N VAL A 63 -23.87 14.09 10.41
CA VAL A 63 -23.82 15.52 10.07
C VAL A 63 -22.37 15.91 9.75
N GLY A 64 -22.15 16.48 8.55
CA GLY A 64 -20.82 16.92 8.09
C GLY A 64 -20.00 15.85 7.37
N LYS A 65 -20.63 14.78 6.87
CA LYS A 65 -19.98 13.80 5.98
C LYS A 65 -19.44 14.53 4.74
N LYS A 66 -18.16 14.35 4.43
CA LYS A 66 -17.53 14.83 3.21
C LYS A 66 -17.09 13.64 2.38
N PRO A 67 -17.34 13.60 1.07
CA PRO A 67 -16.84 12.57 0.19
C PRO A 67 -15.33 12.76 -0.05
N TRP A 68 -14.66 11.69 -0.46
CA TRP A 68 -13.36 11.77 -1.09
C TRP A 68 -13.50 12.37 -2.47
N LEU A 69 -12.62 13.29 -2.82
CA LEU A 69 -12.52 13.85 -4.15
C LEU A 69 -11.13 13.58 -4.71
N LEU A 70 -11.07 12.85 -5.82
CA LEU A 70 -9.83 12.47 -6.50
C LEU A 70 -9.80 13.06 -7.90
N LEU A 71 -8.61 13.46 -8.33
CA LEU A 71 -8.28 13.63 -9.73
C LEU A 71 -7.56 12.34 -10.17
N ALA A 72 -8.20 11.56 -11.01
CA ALA A 72 -7.68 10.30 -11.50
C ALA A 72 -7.33 10.40 -12.99
N TYR A 73 -6.23 9.80 -13.40
CA TYR A 73 -5.75 9.79 -14.78
C TYR A 73 -5.15 8.42 -15.13
N PRO A 74 -5.11 8.07 -16.43
CA PRO A 74 -4.42 6.86 -16.86
C PRO A 74 -2.96 6.91 -16.45
N ALA A 75 -2.45 5.84 -15.83
CA ALA A 75 -1.02 5.71 -15.56
C ALA A 75 -0.26 5.89 -16.88
N ARG A 76 0.66 6.84 -16.94
CA ARG A 76 1.49 7.07 -18.12
C ARG A 76 2.44 5.88 -18.26
N GLU A 77 2.26 5.08 -19.29
CA GLU A 77 3.26 4.10 -19.69
C GLU A 77 4.52 4.86 -20.12
N LYS A 78 5.46 5.04 -19.22
CA LYS A 78 6.82 5.39 -19.60
C LYS A 78 7.41 4.17 -20.29
N VAL A 79 7.41 4.20 -21.59
CA VAL A 79 8.15 3.23 -22.40
C VAL A 79 9.63 3.62 -22.30
N ASP A 80 10.30 3.16 -21.26
CA ASP A 80 11.75 3.11 -21.28
C ASP A 80 12.16 1.96 -22.18
N GLU A 81 13.15 2.19 -23.06
CA GLU A 81 13.63 1.26 -24.11
C GLU A 81 14.21 -0.07 -23.55
N ALA A 82 13.96 -0.41 -22.31
CA ALA A 82 14.45 -1.61 -21.60
C ALA A 82 13.33 -2.45 -20.99
N GLY A 83 12.15 -2.58 -21.59
CA GLY A 83 11.22 -3.70 -21.35
C GLY A 83 10.83 -4.04 -19.89
N GLU A 84 11.11 -3.19 -18.92
CA GLU A 84 10.72 -3.38 -17.52
C GLU A 84 9.34 -2.77 -17.28
N GLN A 85 8.38 -3.62 -16.91
CA GLN A 85 7.04 -3.21 -16.50
C GLN A 85 7.18 -2.37 -15.21
N GLU A 86 6.74 -1.11 -15.25
CA GLU A 86 6.72 -0.24 -14.08
C GLU A 86 5.80 -0.88 -13.01
N GLU A 87 6.41 -1.35 -11.91
CA GLU A 87 5.70 -1.93 -10.78
C GLU A 87 4.85 -0.85 -10.11
N THR A 88 3.56 -1.14 -9.89
CA THR A 88 2.64 -0.24 -9.20
C THR A 88 3.12 -0.02 -7.77
N LYS A 89 3.45 1.22 -7.40
CA LYS A 89 3.92 1.58 -6.05
C LYS A 89 2.73 1.85 -5.13
N ILE A 90 2.57 1.06 -4.07
CA ILE A 90 1.43 1.13 -3.14
C ILE A 90 1.87 1.74 -1.81
N ASP A 91 1.13 2.74 -1.33
CA ASP A 91 1.27 3.28 0.04
C ASP A 91 0.17 2.71 0.95
N LEU A 92 0.45 1.60 1.62
CA LEU A 92 -0.48 0.95 2.54
C LEU A 92 -0.83 1.80 3.77
N SER A 93 -0.05 2.84 4.08
CA SER A 93 -0.35 3.71 5.22
C SER A 93 -1.62 4.53 5.00
N LEU A 94 -1.94 4.86 3.74
CA LEU A 94 -3.16 5.60 3.38
C LEU A 94 -4.42 4.75 3.52
N LEU A 95 -4.31 3.42 3.30
CA LEU A 95 -5.42 2.49 3.43
C LEU A 95 -5.71 2.12 4.90
N ALA A 96 -4.72 2.27 5.79
CA ALA A 96 -4.80 1.85 7.17
C ALA A 96 -5.75 2.69 8.03
N GLU A 97 -5.83 4.00 7.78
CA GLU A 97 -6.65 4.94 8.57
C GLU A 97 -8.15 4.72 8.35
N GLU A 98 -8.57 4.14 7.22
CA GLU A 98 -9.98 3.86 6.92
C GLU A 98 -10.50 2.52 7.44
N GLU A 99 -9.62 1.54 7.67
CA GLU A 99 -10.03 0.19 8.08
C GLU A 99 -10.57 0.11 9.52
N GLU A 100 -10.32 1.10 10.38
CA GLU A 100 -10.69 1.01 11.79
C GLU A 100 -12.17 1.27 12.09
N GLU A 101 -12.92 1.96 11.22
CA GLU A 101 -14.28 2.42 11.51
C GLU A 101 -15.41 1.73 10.71
N LYS A 102 -15.10 0.89 9.70
CA LYS A 102 -16.12 0.26 8.84
C LYS A 102 -16.66 -1.06 9.36
N ASP A 103 -17.95 -1.32 9.04
CA ASP A 103 -18.51 -2.67 9.03
C ASP A 103 -17.63 -3.54 8.11
N ARG A 104 -17.07 -4.61 8.65
CA ARG A 104 -16.12 -5.43 7.94
C ARG A 104 -16.39 -6.90 8.14
N ASP A 105 -16.35 -7.67 7.05
CA ASP A 105 -16.42 -9.12 7.09
C ASP A 105 -15.21 -9.74 7.81
N GLY A 106 -15.42 -10.91 8.37
CA GLY A 106 -14.33 -11.73 8.88
C GLY A 106 -13.39 -12.13 7.75
N ARG A 107 -12.09 -11.92 7.92
CA ARG A 107 -11.05 -12.19 6.92
C ARG A 107 -10.29 -13.46 7.26
N VAL A 108 -9.76 -14.09 6.23
CA VAL A 108 -8.92 -15.28 6.32
C VAL A 108 -7.55 -14.97 5.75
N PHE A 109 -6.51 -15.28 6.50
CA PHE A 109 -5.11 -15.13 6.10
C PHE A 109 -4.40 -16.46 6.22
N VAL A 110 -3.60 -16.80 5.21
CA VAL A 110 -2.82 -18.03 5.14
C VAL A 110 -1.35 -17.65 5.02
N ARG A 111 -0.52 -18.29 5.82
CA ARG A 111 0.95 -18.14 5.73
C ARG A 111 1.61 -19.50 5.72
N MET A 112 2.60 -19.62 4.83
CA MET A 112 3.54 -20.72 4.84
C MET A 112 4.76 -20.32 5.67
N THR A 113 5.09 -21.07 6.70
CA THR A 113 6.24 -20.78 7.58
C THR A 113 7.08 -22.04 7.74
N PRO A 114 8.35 -21.95 8.13
CA PRO A 114 9.17 -23.14 8.40
C PRO A 114 8.54 -24.09 9.43
N ASP A 115 7.66 -23.56 10.30
CA ASP A 115 6.95 -24.36 11.32
C ASP A 115 5.70 -25.06 10.77
N GLY A 116 5.25 -24.74 9.55
CA GLY A 116 4.09 -25.31 8.87
C GLY A 116 3.10 -24.28 8.32
N ILE A 117 1.92 -24.78 7.99
CA ILE A 117 0.82 -24.01 7.42
C ILE A 117 0.08 -23.30 8.53
N MET A 118 0.03 -21.96 8.46
CA MET A 118 -0.58 -21.10 9.46
C MET A 118 -1.84 -20.46 8.92
N LEU A 119 -2.90 -20.44 9.72
CA LEU A 119 -4.19 -19.84 9.39
C LEU A 119 -4.58 -18.82 10.45
N LYS A 120 -4.93 -17.61 10.04
CA LYS A 120 -5.54 -16.59 10.88
C LYS A 120 -6.93 -16.26 10.37
N VAL A 121 -7.90 -16.24 11.27
CA VAL A 121 -9.28 -15.86 10.95
C VAL A 121 -9.70 -14.74 11.90
N THR A 122 -10.14 -13.61 11.33
CA THR A 122 -10.60 -12.47 12.11
C THR A 122 -12.12 -12.50 12.30
N ARG A 123 -12.57 -11.87 13.37
CA ARG A 123 -14.01 -11.65 13.57
C ARG A 123 -14.50 -10.53 12.67
N PRO A 124 -15.75 -10.61 12.21
CA PRO A 124 -16.35 -9.47 11.55
C PRO A 124 -16.51 -8.29 12.51
N ARG A 125 -16.59 -7.08 11.98
CA ARG A 125 -16.95 -5.87 12.72
C ARG A 125 -18.32 -5.37 12.26
N GLY A 126 -19.08 -4.78 13.19
CA GLY A 126 -20.40 -4.22 12.88
C GLY A 126 -21.37 -5.25 12.30
N SER A 127 -21.93 -4.97 11.13
CA SER A 127 -22.86 -5.83 10.39
C SER A 127 -22.18 -6.85 9.45
N GLY A 128 -20.84 -6.94 9.49
CA GLY A 128 -20.08 -7.85 8.63
C GLY A 128 -20.38 -9.33 8.85
N SER A 129 -20.17 -10.13 7.82
CA SER A 129 -20.38 -11.57 7.81
C SER A 129 -19.20 -12.33 8.40
N LYS A 130 -19.44 -13.49 9.02
CA LYS A 130 -18.35 -14.34 9.50
C LYS A 130 -17.65 -15.04 8.34
N ALA A 131 -16.34 -15.19 8.45
CA ALA A 131 -15.59 -16.07 7.56
C ALA A 131 -16.10 -17.53 7.68
N THR A 132 -16.14 -18.24 6.56
CA THR A 132 -16.62 -19.61 6.46
C THR A 132 -15.48 -20.61 6.31
N GLU A 133 -15.71 -21.88 6.68
CA GLU A 133 -14.74 -22.96 6.44
C GLU A 133 -14.42 -23.12 4.96
N ARG A 134 -15.40 -22.87 4.09
CA ARG A 134 -15.20 -22.94 2.63
C ARG A 134 -14.19 -21.90 2.17
N GLN A 135 -14.33 -20.63 2.59
CA GLN A 135 -13.38 -19.57 2.27
C GLN A 135 -11.96 -19.87 2.81
N ALA A 136 -11.88 -20.41 4.03
CA ALA A 136 -10.60 -20.81 4.60
C ALA A 136 -9.94 -21.94 3.80
N MET A 137 -10.71 -22.96 3.42
CA MET A 137 -10.20 -24.07 2.60
C MET A 137 -9.81 -23.62 1.19
N GLU A 138 -10.58 -22.72 0.57
CA GLU A 138 -10.29 -22.16 -0.75
C GLU A 138 -8.94 -21.43 -0.73
N LYS A 139 -8.71 -20.51 0.22
CA LYS A 139 -7.42 -19.82 0.39
C LYS A 139 -6.25 -20.77 0.72
N LEU A 140 -6.49 -21.82 1.48
CA LEU A 140 -5.45 -22.82 1.77
C LEU A 140 -5.06 -23.60 0.51
N LEU A 141 -6.06 -24.01 -0.29
CA LEU A 141 -5.84 -24.75 -1.54
C LEU A 141 -5.18 -23.90 -2.65
N GLU A 142 -5.24 -22.58 -2.58
CA GLU A 142 -4.46 -21.68 -3.44
C GLU A 142 -2.95 -21.76 -3.14
N ARG A 143 -2.58 -22.23 -1.94
CA ARG A 143 -1.19 -22.25 -1.46
C ARG A 143 -0.58 -23.64 -1.38
N THR A 144 -1.38 -24.67 -1.15
CA THR A 144 -0.91 -26.05 -1.02
C THR A 144 -2.07 -27.04 -1.21
N ASP A 145 -1.77 -28.15 -1.88
CA ASP A 145 -2.75 -29.24 -2.08
C ASP A 145 -2.73 -30.25 -0.92
N ASP A 146 -1.66 -30.32 -0.16
CA ASP A 146 -1.41 -31.35 0.84
C ASP A 146 -1.13 -30.77 2.24
N GLY A 147 -1.19 -31.64 3.25
CA GLY A 147 -0.76 -31.34 4.61
C GLY A 147 -1.78 -30.59 5.47
N ILE A 148 -2.97 -30.28 4.96
CA ILE A 148 -4.00 -29.49 5.68
C ILE A 148 -4.79 -30.37 6.64
N ASP A 149 -4.84 -30.01 7.93
CA ASP A 149 -5.70 -30.60 8.95
C ASP A 149 -7.07 -29.89 8.99
N LYS A 150 -8.08 -30.49 8.35
CA LYS A 150 -9.43 -29.94 8.29
C LYS A 150 -10.07 -29.71 9.67
N GLY A 151 -9.72 -30.51 10.67
CA GLY A 151 -10.22 -30.36 12.04
C GLY A 151 -9.68 -29.08 12.69
N ARG A 152 -8.40 -28.79 12.50
CA ARG A 152 -7.78 -27.54 12.95
C ARG A 152 -8.33 -26.33 12.21
N VAL A 153 -8.54 -26.42 10.89
CA VAL A 153 -9.17 -25.36 10.09
C VAL A 153 -10.57 -25.03 10.61
N SER A 154 -11.43 -26.06 10.81
CA SER A 154 -12.77 -25.88 11.38
C SER A 154 -12.74 -25.19 12.75
N LYS A 155 -11.79 -25.59 13.62
CA LYS A 155 -11.59 -24.97 14.93
C LYS A 155 -11.15 -23.51 14.81
N ALA A 156 -10.20 -23.18 13.91
CA ALA A 156 -9.73 -21.83 13.67
C ALA A 156 -10.86 -20.90 13.24
N VAL A 157 -11.66 -21.34 12.28
CA VAL A 157 -12.81 -20.56 11.76
C VAL A 157 -13.86 -20.33 12.84
N LYS A 158 -14.17 -21.37 13.67
CA LYS A 158 -15.15 -21.23 14.77
C LYS A 158 -14.69 -20.26 15.84
N LEU A 159 -13.41 -20.28 16.20
CA LEU A 159 -12.85 -19.42 17.25
C LEU A 159 -12.62 -18.00 16.76
N ALA A 160 -12.18 -17.83 15.52
CA ALA A 160 -11.88 -16.54 14.87
C ALA A 160 -11.16 -15.56 15.81
N GLN A 161 -10.03 -16.00 16.41
CA GLN A 161 -9.33 -15.27 17.47
C GLN A 161 -8.48 -14.11 16.92
N GLY A 162 -8.25 -14.05 15.61
CA GLY A 162 -7.40 -13.04 15.00
C GLY A 162 -5.91 -13.31 15.17
N GLU A 163 -5.53 -14.55 15.53
CA GLU A 163 -4.15 -15.00 15.66
C GLU A 163 -3.84 -16.12 14.67
N PHE A 164 -2.58 -16.22 14.26
CA PHE A 164 -2.12 -17.32 13.43
C PHE A 164 -2.02 -18.61 14.26
N ILE A 165 -2.67 -19.65 13.81
CA ILE A 165 -2.58 -20.99 14.38
C ILE A 165 -2.15 -21.99 13.32
N LYS A 166 -1.36 -22.97 13.72
CA LYS A 166 -0.92 -24.04 12.82
C LYS A 166 -2.07 -24.97 12.46
N VAL A 167 -2.34 -25.10 11.17
CA VAL A 167 -3.42 -25.93 10.62
C VAL A 167 -2.92 -27.05 9.73
N GLY A 168 -1.61 -27.15 9.55
CA GLY A 168 -1.03 -28.20 8.73
C GLY A 168 0.50 -28.17 8.72
N ASP A 169 1.06 -29.15 8.03
CA ASP A 169 2.49 -29.29 7.79
C ASP A 169 2.76 -29.46 6.30
N PHE A 170 3.93 -29.04 5.83
CA PHE A 170 4.43 -29.27 4.48
C PHE A 170 5.92 -29.56 4.53
N GLU A 171 6.49 -30.08 3.46
CA GLU A 171 7.93 -30.31 3.35
C GLU A 171 8.62 -28.96 3.05
N TYR A 172 9.27 -28.39 4.06
CA TYR A 172 9.91 -27.09 3.95
C TYR A 172 11.24 -27.16 3.21
N ASP A 173 11.38 -26.32 2.16
CA ASP A 173 12.62 -26.11 1.40
C ASP A 173 13.04 -24.64 1.48
N PRO A 174 14.08 -24.30 2.26
CA PRO A 174 14.56 -22.92 2.38
C PRO A 174 15.02 -22.29 1.05
N SER A 175 15.38 -23.11 0.05
CA SER A 175 15.81 -22.60 -1.26
C SER A 175 14.66 -22.05 -2.10
N ALA A 176 13.42 -22.42 -1.74
CA ALA A 176 12.19 -21.99 -2.37
C ALA A 176 11.50 -20.82 -1.65
N ASP A 177 12.11 -20.27 -0.59
CA ASP A 177 11.55 -19.15 0.17
C ASP A 177 11.27 -17.93 -0.71
N ALA A 178 10.29 -17.14 -0.28
CA ALA A 178 9.97 -15.86 -0.90
C ALA A 178 11.21 -14.95 -0.95
N SER A 179 11.44 -14.33 -2.10
CA SER A 179 12.54 -13.40 -2.28
C SER A 179 12.06 -11.95 -2.15
N LEU A 180 12.95 -11.07 -1.68
CA LEU A 180 12.68 -9.67 -1.44
C LEU A 180 13.57 -8.80 -2.33
N SER A 181 13.03 -7.66 -2.76
CA SER A 181 13.76 -6.59 -3.44
C SER A 181 13.40 -5.26 -2.79
N VAL A 182 14.33 -4.31 -2.75
CA VAL A 182 14.08 -2.96 -2.25
C VAL A 182 14.57 -1.94 -3.27
N GLU A 183 13.71 -0.95 -3.53
CA GLU A 183 14.03 0.21 -4.37
C GLU A 183 14.04 1.47 -3.50
N LEU A 184 15.11 2.27 -3.62
CA LEU A 184 15.21 3.57 -2.98
C LEU A 184 14.81 4.65 -3.98
N ALA A 185 13.91 5.54 -3.59
CA ALA A 185 13.38 6.61 -4.43
C ALA A 185 13.47 7.97 -3.74
N ASP A 186 13.24 9.04 -4.51
CA ASP A 186 13.24 10.43 -4.03
C ASP A 186 14.54 10.82 -3.29
N GLY A 187 15.71 10.43 -3.83
CA GLY A 187 16.99 10.70 -3.20
C GLY A 187 17.17 9.97 -1.87
N GLU A 188 16.78 8.72 -1.81
CA GLU A 188 16.83 7.83 -0.63
C GLU A 188 15.86 8.24 0.50
N MET A 189 14.86 9.07 0.16
CA MET A 189 13.84 9.51 1.12
C MET A 189 12.65 8.54 1.21
N LYS A 190 12.56 7.56 0.31
CA LYS A 190 11.53 6.52 0.30
C LYS A 190 12.14 5.17 -0.03
N ALA A 191 11.67 4.12 0.66
CA ALA A 191 12.02 2.75 0.34
C ALA A 191 10.76 1.95 0.02
N TYR A 192 10.78 1.32 -1.16
CA TYR A 192 9.72 0.42 -1.62
C TYR A 192 10.21 -1.02 -1.56
N LEU A 193 9.44 -1.87 -0.91
CA LEU A 193 9.70 -3.30 -0.79
C LEU A 193 8.82 -4.07 -1.78
N THR A 194 9.43 -4.92 -2.58
CA THR A 194 8.73 -5.90 -3.43
C THR A 194 9.06 -7.30 -2.97
N ALA A 195 8.04 -8.14 -2.77
CA ALA A 195 8.24 -9.56 -2.52
C ALA A 195 7.82 -10.39 -3.74
N TYR A 196 8.55 -11.43 -4.00
CA TYR A 196 8.18 -12.45 -5.00
C TYR A 196 7.72 -13.72 -4.28
N PRO A 197 6.65 -14.38 -4.78
CA PRO A 197 6.06 -15.51 -4.09
C PRO A 197 7.07 -16.65 -3.90
N PRO A 198 6.96 -17.40 -2.80
CA PRO A 198 7.76 -18.60 -2.61
C PRO A 198 7.43 -19.66 -3.67
N GLY A 199 8.39 -20.52 -3.97
CA GLY A 199 8.20 -21.74 -4.74
C GLY A 199 7.57 -22.85 -3.91
N ASP A 200 7.47 -24.04 -4.53
CA ASP A 200 6.95 -25.22 -3.84
C ASP A 200 7.84 -25.57 -2.63
N GLY A 201 7.24 -25.68 -1.47
CA GLY A 201 7.94 -25.94 -0.22
C GLY A 201 8.57 -24.69 0.44
N GLY A 202 8.49 -23.52 -0.17
CA GLY A 202 9.02 -22.29 0.38
C GLY A 202 8.10 -21.61 1.39
N ALA A 203 8.68 -20.74 2.24
CA ALA A 203 7.97 -19.95 3.24
C ALA A 203 7.77 -18.52 2.79
N ASP A 204 6.68 -17.89 3.31
CA ASP A 204 6.43 -16.45 3.20
C ASP A 204 7.43 -15.67 4.05
N PRO A 205 7.73 -14.39 3.70
CA PRO A 205 8.69 -13.61 4.45
C PRO A 205 8.18 -13.31 5.88
N SER A 206 9.04 -13.46 6.87
CA SER A 206 8.73 -13.08 8.24
C SER A 206 9.03 -11.58 8.48
N PHE A 207 8.46 -11.02 9.55
CA PHE A 207 8.72 -9.64 9.95
C PHE A 207 10.22 -9.36 10.15
N ASP A 208 10.89 -10.24 10.89
CA ASP A 208 12.31 -10.10 11.19
C ASP A 208 13.18 -10.21 9.92
N GLN A 209 12.80 -11.09 8.98
CA GLN A 209 13.49 -11.19 7.69
C GLN A 209 13.35 -9.91 6.87
N VAL A 210 12.14 -9.32 6.81
CA VAL A 210 11.91 -8.07 6.08
C VAL A 210 12.72 -6.94 6.71
N VAL A 211 12.65 -6.75 8.02
CA VAL A 211 13.41 -5.68 8.71
C VAL A 211 14.92 -5.86 8.52
N SER A 212 15.43 -7.08 8.69
CA SER A 212 16.85 -7.39 8.49
C SER A 212 17.28 -7.13 7.04
N PHE A 213 16.43 -7.49 6.07
CA PHE A 213 16.69 -7.25 4.66
C PHE A 213 16.78 -5.75 4.35
N LEU A 214 15.84 -4.94 4.87
CA LEU A 214 15.85 -3.48 4.72
C LEU A 214 17.12 -2.86 5.30
N GLN A 215 17.51 -3.27 6.51
CA GLN A 215 18.73 -2.79 7.17
C GLN A 215 20.00 -3.15 6.39
N MET A 216 20.09 -4.36 5.87
CA MET A 216 21.22 -4.79 5.02
C MET A 216 21.33 -4.00 3.71
N ASN A 217 20.21 -3.45 3.23
CA ASN A 217 20.17 -2.60 2.04
C ASN A 217 20.22 -1.09 2.36
N GLY A 218 20.64 -0.72 3.58
CA GLY A 218 20.86 0.67 3.98
C GLY A 218 19.63 1.42 4.49
N VAL A 219 18.47 0.77 4.56
CA VAL A 219 17.25 1.37 5.14
C VAL A 219 17.27 1.13 6.63
N VAL A 220 17.76 2.11 7.40
CA VAL A 220 17.92 2.00 8.87
C VAL A 220 16.99 2.91 9.66
N GLU A 221 16.45 3.96 9.03
CA GLU A 221 15.56 4.92 9.66
C GLU A 221 14.25 5.07 8.87
N GLY A 222 13.21 5.52 9.56
CA GLY A 222 11.91 5.78 8.93
C GLY A 222 11.13 4.53 8.51
N ILE A 223 11.54 3.34 8.97
CA ILE A 223 10.84 2.09 8.71
C ILE A 223 9.46 2.11 9.40
N ASP A 224 8.41 1.84 8.64
CA ASP A 224 7.05 1.74 9.17
C ASP A 224 6.73 0.27 9.52
N GLU A 225 6.93 -0.06 10.81
CA GLU A 225 6.67 -1.40 11.33
C GLU A 225 5.21 -1.84 11.17
N SER A 226 4.26 -0.90 11.17
CA SER A 226 2.83 -1.20 10.98
C SER A 226 2.56 -1.65 9.54
N VAL A 227 3.17 -0.98 8.57
CA VAL A 227 3.09 -1.38 7.15
C VAL A 227 3.75 -2.74 6.94
N ILE A 228 4.93 -2.97 7.50
CA ILE A 228 5.60 -4.28 7.41
C ILE A 228 4.73 -5.37 8.05
N GLY A 229 4.14 -5.10 9.22
CA GLY A 229 3.24 -6.05 9.89
C GLY A 229 2.07 -6.49 9.01
N LYS A 230 1.42 -5.53 8.35
CA LYS A 230 0.32 -5.80 7.40
C LYS A 230 0.82 -6.54 6.16
N PHE A 231 1.95 -6.12 5.62
CA PHE A 231 2.57 -6.75 4.46
C PHE A 231 2.90 -8.23 4.71
N VAL A 232 3.49 -8.58 5.85
CA VAL A 232 3.81 -9.98 6.16
C VAL A 232 2.58 -10.81 6.55
N GLU A 233 1.50 -10.17 6.97
CA GLU A 233 0.24 -10.85 7.26
C GLU A 233 -0.48 -11.30 5.98
N ASP A 234 -0.49 -10.47 4.94
CA ASP A 234 -1.13 -10.74 3.64
C ASP A 234 -0.22 -10.17 2.53
N PRO A 235 0.84 -10.88 2.14
CA PRO A 235 1.84 -10.34 1.23
C PRO A 235 1.27 -10.01 -0.14
N LEU A 236 1.42 -8.75 -0.55
CA LEU A 236 1.15 -8.28 -1.90
C LEU A 236 2.35 -8.62 -2.79
N TYR A 237 2.35 -9.84 -3.34
CA TYR A 237 3.44 -10.28 -4.19
C TYR A 237 3.50 -9.54 -5.51
N ARG A 238 4.73 -9.20 -5.95
CA ARG A 238 5.05 -8.46 -7.17
C ARG A 238 4.52 -7.02 -7.20
N GLU A 239 4.19 -6.49 -6.03
CA GLU A 239 3.77 -5.10 -5.87
C GLU A 239 4.77 -4.36 -4.99
N ALA A 240 5.13 -3.14 -5.37
CA ALA A 240 6.08 -2.31 -4.63
C ALA A 240 5.33 -1.57 -3.51
N VAL A 241 5.63 -1.91 -2.26
CA VAL A 241 4.99 -1.34 -1.07
C VAL A 241 5.93 -0.35 -0.40
N LEU A 242 5.46 0.85 -0.12
CA LEU A 242 6.23 1.87 0.60
C LEU A 242 6.36 1.47 2.07
N VAL A 243 7.58 1.09 2.48
CA VAL A 243 7.88 0.56 3.83
C VAL A 243 8.71 1.49 4.69
N ALA A 244 9.32 2.52 4.11
CA ALA A 244 10.06 3.52 4.88
C ALA A 244 9.97 4.89 4.24
N LYS A 245 9.90 5.93 5.10
CA LYS A 245 9.95 7.34 4.71
C LYS A 245 11.01 8.06 5.53
N GLY A 246 11.96 8.68 4.84
CA GLY A 246 12.98 9.52 5.47
C GLY A 246 12.39 10.82 6.05
N ILE A 247 13.12 11.42 6.95
CA ILE A 247 12.77 12.71 7.54
C ILE A 247 13.41 13.80 6.68
N PRO A 248 12.64 14.71 6.04
CA PRO A 248 13.22 15.77 5.24
C PRO A 248 14.07 16.70 6.12
N PRO A 249 15.21 17.21 5.59
CA PRO A 249 16.06 18.13 6.32
C PRO A 249 15.28 19.40 6.67
N LYS A 250 15.40 19.85 7.92
CA LYS A 250 14.87 21.15 8.32
C LYS A 250 15.85 22.22 7.87
N ASN A 251 15.35 23.28 7.23
CA ASN A 251 16.17 24.46 6.95
C ASN A 251 16.70 25.00 8.28
N GLY A 252 18.01 25.20 8.36
CA GLY A 252 18.63 25.90 9.48
C GLY A 252 18.12 27.36 9.56
N GLU A 253 18.05 27.92 10.77
CA GLU A 253 17.84 29.36 10.90
C GLU A 253 19.04 30.10 10.34
N ASP A 254 18.79 31.09 9.50
CA ASP A 254 19.84 31.94 8.97
C ASP A 254 20.62 32.60 10.11
N ALA A 255 21.94 32.54 10.03
CA ALA A 255 22.80 33.15 11.02
C ALA A 255 22.56 34.68 11.05
N GLN A 256 22.06 35.18 12.17
CA GLN A 256 21.92 36.61 12.39
C GLN A 256 23.27 37.19 12.78
N VAL A 257 23.88 37.98 11.88
CA VAL A 257 25.09 38.74 12.19
C VAL A 257 24.66 40.00 12.94
N ARG A 258 24.94 40.05 14.26
CA ARG A 258 24.82 41.28 15.05
C ARG A 258 26.15 42.01 15.07
N TYR A 259 26.21 43.15 14.42
CA TYR A 259 27.34 44.04 14.54
C TYR A 259 27.20 44.84 15.84
N SER A 260 28.15 44.65 16.75
CA SER A 260 28.28 45.45 17.95
C SER A 260 29.27 46.58 17.66
N PHE A 261 28.80 47.66 17.04
CA PHE A 261 29.57 48.90 16.94
C PHE A 261 29.03 49.87 18.00
N ASP A 262 29.87 50.21 18.98
CA ASP A 262 29.65 51.39 19.79
C ASP A 262 29.99 52.61 18.91
N LEU A 263 28.98 53.27 18.39
CA LEU A 263 29.09 54.58 17.80
C LEU A 263 28.97 55.58 18.96
N ASP A 264 30.06 55.85 19.63
CA ASP A 264 30.15 56.99 20.57
C ASP A 264 30.47 58.21 19.74
N PRO A 265 29.58 59.24 19.56
CA PRO A 265 29.91 60.49 18.90
C PRO A 265 30.52 61.42 19.95
N SER A 266 31.85 61.65 19.85
CA SER A 266 32.53 62.72 20.56
C SER A 266 32.13 64.04 19.99
#